data_78c48074e8b22e4ee297a1eb23a2afe2
#
_entry.id   78c48074e8b22e4ee297a1eb23a2afe2
#
_cell.length_a   1.000
_cell.length_b   1.000
_cell.length_c   1.000
_cell.angle_alpha   90.00
_cell.angle_beta   90.00
_cell.angle_gamma   90.00
#
_symmetry.space_group_name_H-M   'P 1'
#
loop_
_entity.id
_entity.type
_entity.pdbx_description
1 polymer ?
#
loop_
_entity_poly.entity_id
_entity_poly.type
_entity_poly.pdbx_seq_one_letter_code
_entity_poly.pdbx_strand_id
1 'polypeptide(L)'
;MATDPVAARLRKWQRKVRRKLRTAGVDYFRGGAADWPVLGALALLVPVLVMLNVWVPAWAPPTALVLPILAAALLLRPGSLVVLYALAAVGLSAESVIHTGERVASENPDAYTYGVTPGAALVVGAAGVAGLLLAQFRSRVGVPWWGGSTMLFDLRERLRVQSRVPELPAGWHADMALRPAGGQSFSGDFVVASRTGSAQRVLEVVLADVSGKGMDAGSRALLLSGAFGGLLGSLPAHEFLPAANGYLLRQSWEEGFATAVHLVLDLDTGEYELLSAGHLPGMQRLSGAGRWEVKETTEGPLLGIYDGAKFEGVRGRLNRGDVLMLCTDGMVEAPGRDLSEGMDRLMGEADRLVPGAGPASRHGAAARLIETVAKDINDDRAVLLLWRD
;
A
#
# COMPACT_ATOMS: atom_id res chain seq x y z
N MET A 1 33.91 28.84 -19.58
CA MET A 1 33.39 27.44 -19.66
C MET A 1 32.30 27.30 -18.57
N ALA A 2 31.04 27.44 -18.98
CA ALA A 2 29.91 27.30 -18.07
C ALA A 2 29.64 25.80 -17.85
N THR A 3 29.74 25.35 -16.66
CA THR A 3 29.39 23.95 -16.30
C THR A 3 27.89 23.79 -16.40
N ASP A 4 27.44 22.89 -17.26
CA ASP A 4 26.04 22.54 -17.51
C ASP A 4 25.34 22.20 -16.19
N PRO A 5 24.33 22.99 -15.77
CA PRO A 5 23.61 22.79 -14.51
C PRO A 5 22.84 21.46 -14.43
N VAL A 6 22.48 20.88 -15.58
CA VAL A 6 21.80 19.58 -15.67
C VAL A 6 22.78 18.44 -15.35
N ALA A 7 24.01 18.50 -15.87
CA ALA A 7 25.04 17.51 -15.58
C ALA A 7 25.50 17.54 -14.11
N ALA A 8 25.44 18.71 -13.46
CA ALA A 8 25.75 18.86 -12.05
C ALA A 8 24.64 18.23 -11.16
N ARG A 9 23.36 18.42 -11.52
CA ARG A 9 22.21 17.79 -10.84
C ARG A 9 22.20 16.27 -10.99
N LEU A 10 22.49 15.75 -12.19
CA LEU A 10 22.58 14.31 -12.45
C LEU A 10 23.70 13.64 -11.64
N ARG A 11 24.88 14.28 -11.55
CA ARG A 11 25.99 13.77 -10.70
C ARG A 11 25.65 13.79 -9.22
N LYS A 12 24.95 14.81 -8.74
CA LYS A 12 24.47 14.90 -7.35
C LYS A 12 23.43 13.81 -7.05
N TRP A 13 22.52 13.56 -7.99
CA TRP A 13 21.52 12.49 -7.89
C TRP A 13 22.15 11.10 -7.90
N GLN A 14 23.10 10.82 -8.82
CA GLN A 14 23.81 9.54 -8.86
C GLN A 14 24.61 9.26 -7.56
N ARG A 15 25.22 10.28 -6.95
CA ARG A 15 25.90 10.14 -5.67
C ARG A 15 24.89 9.86 -4.54
N LYS A 16 23.73 10.51 -4.56
CA LYS A 16 22.64 10.29 -3.59
C LYS A 16 22.07 8.88 -3.69
N VAL A 17 21.82 8.39 -4.91
CA VAL A 17 21.34 7.02 -5.18
C VAL A 17 22.39 5.97 -4.75
N ARG A 18 23.66 6.14 -5.08
CA ARG A 18 24.74 5.23 -4.63
C ARG A 18 24.89 5.20 -3.10
N ARG A 19 24.70 6.34 -2.43
CA ARG A 19 24.72 6.41 -0.97
C ARG A 19 23.50 5.70 -0.36
N LYS A 20 22.28 5.88 -0.94
CA LYS A 20 21.06 5.18 -0.51
C LYS A 20 21.17 3.66 -0.71
N LEU A 21 21.73 3.19 -1.82
CA LEU A 21 21.97 1.76 -2.06
C LEU A 21 22.96 1.14 -1.06
N ARG A 22 23.99 1.90 -0.64
CA ARG A 22 24.94 1.46 0.39
C ARG A 22 24.32 1.43 1.80
N THR A 23 23.52 2.45 2.16
CA THR A 23 22.83 2.47 3.47
C THR A 23 21.71 1.44 3.51
N ALA A 24 20.91 1.28 2.45
CA ALA A 24 19.87 0.24 2.36
C ALA A 24 20.45 -1.18 2.49
N GLY A 25 21.64 -1.43 1.91
CA GLY A 25 22.35 -2.70 2.10
C GLY A 25 22.78 -2.94 3.55
N VAL A 26 23.26 -1.90 4.25
CA VAL A 26 23.68 -2.00 5.65
C VAL A 26 22.46 -2.15 6.58
N ASP A 27 21.36 -1.46 6.30
CA ASP A 27 20.12 -1.55 7.10
C ASP A 27 19.39 -2.88 6.86
N TYR A 28 19.54 -3.48 5.68
CA TYR A 28 19.02 -4.81 5.39
C TYR A 28 19.64 -5.90 6.28
N PHE A 29 20.93 -5.76 6.62
CA PHE A 29 21.66 -6.69 7.50
C PHE A 29 21.60 -6.32 8.99
N ARG A 30 21.17 -5.10 9.35
CA ARG A 30 20.96 -4.72 10.76
C ARG A 30 19.59 -5.23 11.20
N GLY A 31 19.58 -6.34 11.94
CA GLY A 31 18.40 -6.82 12.66
C GLY A 31 17.86 -5.71 13.58
N GLY A 32 16.54 -5.51 13.58
CA GLY A 32 15.92 -4.60 14.54
C GLY A 32 16.13 -5.12 15.97
N ALA A 33 16.19 -4.24 16.96
CA ALA A 33 16.39 -4.61 18.38
C ALA A 33 15.38 -5.67 18.88
N ALA A 34 14.22 -5.79 18.26
CA ALA A 34 13.18 -6.79 18.58
C ALA A 34 13.52 -8.22 18.12
N ASP A 35 14.43 -8.41 17.15
CA ASP A 35 14.77 -9.73 16.59
C ASP A 35 15.82 -10.48 17.41
N TRP A 36 16.58 -9.76 18.24
CA TRP A 36 17.72 -10.34 18.97
C TRP A 36 17.37 -11.48 19.93
N PRO A 37 16.28 -11.43 20.74
CA PRO A 37 15.94 -12.54 21.64
C PRO A 37 15.57 -13.79 20.85
N VAL A 38 14.81 -13.66 19.78
CA VAL A 38 14.36 -14.78 18.93
C VAL A 38 15.55 -15.35 18.16
N LEU A 39 16.39 -14.50 17.58
CA LEU A 39 17.61 -14.90 16.91
C LEU A 39 18.56 -15.63 17.90
N GLY A 40 18.73 -15.11 19.12
CA GLY A 40 19.54 -15.74 20.16
C GLY A 40 19.02 -17.12 20.55
N ALA A 41 17.71 -17.27 20.76
CA ALA A 41 17.10 -18.55 21.08
C ALA A 41 17.27 -19.58 19.96
N LEU A 42 17.03 -19.18 18.69
CA LEU A 42 17.19 -20.06 17.54
C LEU A 42 18.67 -20.36 17.24
N ALA A 43 19.57 -19.40 17.47
CA ALA A 43 21.00 -19.59 17.32
C ALA A 43 21.58 -20.56 18.37
N LEU A 44 21.00 -20.61 19.58
CA LEU A 44 21.34 -21.61 20.59
C LEU A 44 20.78 -22.99 20.25
N LEU A 45 19.62 -23.06 19.60
CA LEU A 45 18.98 -24.32 19.22
C LEU A 45 19.81 -25.08 18.16
N VAL A 46 20.47 -24.37 17.23
CA VAL A 46 21.29 -24.99 16.18
C VAL A 46 22.43 -25.85 16.76
N PRO A 47 23.36 -25.34 17.61
CA PRO A 47 24.41 -26.17 18.17
C PRO A 47 23.90 -27.28 19.09
N VAL A 48 22.78 -27.07 19.77
CA VAL A 48 22.13 -28.13 20.57
C VAL A 48 21.67 -29.28 19.67
N LEU A 49 21.05 -28.99 18.53
CA LEU A 49 20.63 -30.04 17.58
C LEU A 49 21.83 -30.75 16.96
N VAL A 50 22.88 -30.04 16.60
CA VAL A 50 24.13 -30.61 16.11
C VAL A 50 24.75 -31.52 17.14
N MET A 51 24.82 -31.11 18.42
CA MET A 51 25.36 -31.91 19.52
C MET A 51 24.50 -33.15 19.76
N LEU A 52 23.17 -33.00 19.75
CA LEU A 52 22.25 -34.13 19.88
C LEU A 52 22.40 -35.13 18.74
N ASN A 53 22.61 -34.66 17.50
CA ASN A 53 22.88 -35.55 16.38
C ASN A 53 24.15 -36.38 16.57
N VAL A 54 25.22 -35.76 17.07
CA VAL A 54 26.50 -36.48 17.36
C VAL A 54 26.29 -37.53 18.47
N TRP A 55 25.55 -37.22 19.52
CA TRP A 55 25.43 -38.11 20.69
C TRP A 55 24.30 -39.13 20.56
N VAL A 56 23.19 -38.74 19.94
CA VAL A 56 21.97 -39.60 19.82
C VAL A 56 21.39 -39.47 18.41
N PRO A 57 22.14 -39.90 17.36
CA PRO A 57 21.76 -39.65 15.96
C PRO A 57 20.41 -40.26 15.53
N ALA A 58 19.96 -41.30 16.22
CA ALA A 58 18.64 -41.90 15.95
C ALA A 58 17.47 -40.96 16.30
N TRP A 59 17.65 -40.01 17.23
CA TRP A 59 16.59 -39.08 17.68
C TRP A 59 16.69 -37.71 17.06
N ALA A 60 17.86 -37.28 16.64
CA ALA A 60 18.09 -35.96 16.08
C ALA A 60 18.85 -36.05 14.74
N PRO A 61 18.20 -36.45 13.65
CA PRO A 61 18.86 -36.51 12.33
C PRO A 61 19.26 -35.09 11.85
N PRO A 62 20.24 -34.95 10.92
CA PRO A 62 20.68 -33.66 10.38
C PRO A 62 19.53 -32.81 9.82
N THR A 63 18.47 -33.45 9.33
CA THR A 63 17.24 -32.80 8.84
C THR A 63 16.45 -32.09 9.95
N ALA A 64 16.72 -32.34 11.23
CA ALA A 64 16.10 -31.62 12.34
C ALA A 64 16.42 -30.13 12.31
N LEU A 65 17.51 -29.69 11.66
CA LEU A 65 17.84 -28.29 11.42
C LEU A 65 16.82 -27.56 10.54
N VAL A 66 15.95 -28.27 9.82
CA VAL A 66 14.82 -27.66 9.10
C VAL A 66 13.87 -26.93 10.05
N LEU A 67 13.68 -27.42 11.27
CA LEU A 67 12.79 -26.79 12.25
C LEU A 67 13.20 -25.36 12.65
N PRO A 68 14.43 -25.10 13.12
CA PRO A 68 14.85 -23.73 13.40
C PRO A 68 14.93 -22.86 12.15
N ILE A 69 15.23 -23.42 10.97
CA ILE A 69 15.24 -22.70 9.69
C ILE A 69 13.84 -22.20 9.33
N LEU A 70 12.82 -23.05 9.41
CA LEU A 70 11.43 -22.66 9.13
C LEU A 70 10.88 -21.72 10.21
N ALA A 71 11.18 -21.97 11.49
CA ALA A 71 10.79 -21.06 12.57
C ALA A 71 11.41 -19.67 12.36
N ALA A 72 12.68 -19.62 11.98
CA ALA A 72 13.36 -18.37 11.65
C ALA A 72 12.75 -17.66 10.43
N ALA A 73 12.38 -18.40 9.38
CA ALA A 73 11.72 -17.88 8.20
C ALA A 73 10.38 -17.21 8.53
N LEU A 74 9.68 -17.69 9.55
CA LEU A 74 8.42 -17.12 10.03
C LEU A 74 8.63 -15.94 10.99
N LEU A 75 9.66 -15.95 11.83
CA LEU A 75 9.81 -15.04 12.96
C LEU A 75 10.84 -13.92 12.73
N LEU A 76 11.87 -14.16 11.91
CA LEU A 76 12.98 -13.23 11.72
C LEU A 76 12.85 -12.42 10.41
N ARG A 77 13.55 -11.29 10.37
CA ARG A 77 13.75 -10.52 9.15
C ARG A 77 14.77 -11.21 8.23
N PRO A 78 14.76 -10.94 6.92
CA PRO A 78 15.67 -11.59 5.96
C PRO A 78 17.16 -11.46 6.34
N GLY A 79 17.59 -10.32 6.92
CA GLY A 79 18.97 -10.11 7.36
C GLY A 79 19.39 -11.02 8.52
N SER A 80 18.55 -11.13 9.56
CA SER A 80 18.79 -12.03 10.71
C SER A 80 18.74 -13.51 10.31
N LEU A 81 17.93 -13.84 9.31
CA LEU A 81 17.80 -15.17 8.74
C LEU A 81 19.11 -15.65 8.12
N VAL A 82 19.81 -14.78 7.37
CA VAL A 82 21.11 -15.10 6.76
C VAL A 82 22.15 -15.48 7.82
N VAL A 83 22.15 -14.80 8.97
CA VAL A 83 23.06 -15.12 10.09
C VAL A 83 22.77 -16.52 10.63
N LEU A 84 21.50 -16.86 10.84
CA LEU A 84 21.12 -18.19 11.30
C LEU A 84 21.47 -19.28 10.29
N TYR A 85 21.30 -19.03 9.01
CA TYR A 85 21.65 -19.98 7.95
C TYR A 85 23.16 -20.20 7.85
N ALA A 86 23.96 -19.14 8.03
CA ALA A 86 25.40 -19.29 8.11
C ALA A 86 25.80 -20.16 9.31
N LEU A 87 25.16 -19.99 10.46
CA LEU A 87 25.38 -20.82 11.63
C LEU A 87 24.97 -22.28 11.40
N ALA A 88 23.83 -22.52 10.77
CA ALA A 88 23.35 -23.86 10.40
C ALA A 88 24.30 -24.55 9.40
N ALA A 89 24.80 -23.81 8.42
CA ALA A 89 25.78 -24.32 7.46
C ALA A 89 27.11 -24.71 8.12
N VAL A 90 27.60 -23.89 9.05
CA VAL A 90 28.78 -24.20 9.88
C VAL A 90 28.51 -25.46 10.71
N GLY A 91 27.35 -25.57 11.35
CA GLY A 91 26.95 -26.77 12.12
C GLY A 91 26.93 -28.02 11.27
N LEU A 92 26.31 -28.02 10.09
CA LEU A 92 26.33 -29.14 9.16
C LEU A 92 27.74 -29.52 8.68
N SER A 93 28.60 -28.51 8.43
CA SER A 93 29.99 -28.74 8.03
C SER A 93 30.80 -29.41 9.14
N ALA A 94 30.65 -28.92 10.38
CA ALA A 94 31.30 -29.51 11.54
C ALA A 94 30.83 -30.95 11.76
N GLU A 95 29.56 -31.23 11.69
CA GLU A 95 29.00 -32.57 11.80
C GLU A 95 29.54 -33.50 10.71
N SER A 96 29.62 -33.04 9.45
CA SER A 96 30.19 -33.79 8.35
C SER A 96 31.66 -34.15 8.61
N VAL A 97 32.46 -33.24 9.19
CA VAL A 97 33.88 -33.48 9.53
C VAL A 97 34.01 -34.51 10.67
N ILE A 98 33.21 -34.38 11.73
CA ILE A 98 33.20 -35.30 12.86
C ILE A 98 32.89 -36.72 12.39
N HIS A 99 31.81 -36.93 11.67
CA HIS A 99 31.46 -38.26 11.19
C HIS A 99 32.39 -38.79 10.10
N THR A 100 33.09 -37.97 9.34
CA THR A 100 34.16 -38.41 8.43
C THR A 100 35.37 -38.90 9.21
N GLY A 101 35.74 -38.22 10.30
CA GLY A 101 36.79 -38.66 11.18
C GLY A 101 36.50 -39.99 11.85
N GLU A 102 35.27 -40.21 12.32
CA GLU A 102 34.83 -41.50 12.90
C GLU A 102 34.78 -42.62 11.87
N ARG A 103 34.42 -42.34 10.62
CA ARG A 103 34.45 -43.33 9.51
C ARG A 103 35.87 -43.83 9.23
N VAL A 104 36.85 -42.93 9.27
CA VAL A 104 38.26 -43.28 9.05
C VAL A 104 38.83 -44.10 10.23
N ALA A 105 38.31 -43.91 11.43
CA ALA A 105 38.74 -44.56 12.64
C ALA A 105 38.02 -45.92 12.91
N SER A 106 36.89 -46.17 12.26
CA SER A 106 36.05 -47.36 12.48
C SER A 106 36.19 -48.38 11.34
N GLU A 107 36.55 -49.61 11.67
CA GLU A 107 36.55 -50.75 10.71
C GLU A 107 35.14 -51.32 10.44
N ASN A 108 34.10 -50.75 11.02
CA ASN A 108 32.74 -51.30 10.95
C ASN A 108 31.91 -50.69 9.78
N PRO A 109 31.47 -51.48 8.78
CA PRO A 109 30.70 -51.03 7.61
C PRO A 109 29.36 -50.40 7.97
N ASP A 110 28.74 -50.79 9.10
CA ASP A 110 27.41 -50.33 9.53
C ASP A 110 27.46 -48.93 10.18
N ALA A 111 28.63 -48.34 10.44
CA ALA A 111 28.80 -46.98 10.92
C ALA A 111 28.33 -45.89 9.92
N TYR A 112 27.93 -46.28 8.73
CA TYR A 112 27.50 -45.40 7.66
C TYR A 112 26.08 -44.78 7.83
N THR A 113 25.32 -45.20 8.82
CA THR A 113 23.87 -44.94 8.87
C THR A 113 23.52 -43.56 9.40
N TYR A 114 24.44 -42.81 10.05
CA TYR A 114 24.10 -41.65 10.83
C TYR A 114 24.77 -40.32 10.42
N GLY A 115 25.55 -40.25 9.37
CA GLY A 115 26.22 -39.03 8.92
C GLY A 115 25.33 -38.14 8.04
N VAL A 116 25.84 -36.92 7.76
CA VAL A 116 25.20 -35.98 6.82
C VAL A 116 25.18 -36.59 5.44
N THR A 117 24.02 -37.11 5.04
CA THR A 117 23.81 -37.65 3.68
C THR A 117 23.63 -36.50 2.69
N PRO A 118 23.97 -36.67 1.39
CA PRO A 118 23.67 -35.67 0.35
C PRO A 118 22.18 -35.29 0.31
N GLY A 119 21.29 -36.28 0.59
CA GLY A 119 19.85 -36.04 0.67
C GLY A 119 19.47 -35.11 1.84
N ALA A 120 20.05 -35.32 3.02
CA ALA A 120 19.82 -34.45 4.18
C ALA A 120 20.31 -33.02 3.93
N ALA A 121 21.50 -32.86 3.34
CA ALA A 121 22.04 -31.55 2.96
C ALA A 121 21.13 -30.84 1.93
N LEU A 122 20.61 -31.58 0.95
CA LEU A 122 19.68 -31.05 -0.05
C LEU A 122 18.37 -30.60 0.59
N VAL A 123 17.79 -31.38 1.51
CA VAL A 123 16.56 -31.02 2.22
C VAL A 123 16.75 -29.76 3.07
N VAL A 124 17.83 -29.66 3.82
CA VAL A 124 18.12 -28.47 4.63
C VAL A 124 18.39 -27.26 3.75
N GLY A 125 19.13 -27.43 2.64
CA GLY A 125 19.36 -26.37 1.66
C GLY A 125 18.07 -25.89 0.99
N ALA A 126 17.22 -26.80 0.56
CA ALA A 126 15.91 -26.48 -0.03
C ALA A 126 15.00 -25.75 0.97
N ALA A 127 14.97 -26.19 2.23
CA ALA A 127 14.25 -25.50 3.30
C ALA A 127 14.80 -24.08 3.55
N GLY A 128 16.12 -23.91 3.46
CA GLY A 128 16.77 -22.60 3.54
C GLY A 128 16.34 -21.66 2.43
N VAL A 129 16.36 -22.12 1.18
CA VAL A 129 15.91 -21.34 0.02
C VAL A 129 14.43 -21.00 0.14
N ALA A 130 13.58 -21.98 0.45
CA ALA A 130 12.14 -21.75 0.63
C ALA A 130 11.87 -20.77 1.76
N GLY A 131 12.59 -20.86 2.87
CA GLY A 131 12.51 -19.92 3.99
C GLY A 131 12.93 -18.51 3.62
N LEU A 132 13.99 -18.32 2.83
CA LEU A 132 14.39 -17.01 2.31
C LEU A 132 13.34 -16.41 1.40
N LEU A 133 12.77 -17.19 0.48
CA LEU A 133 11.69 -16.74 -0.41
C LEU A 133 10.47 -16.34 0.40
N LEU A 134 10.09 -17.14 1.39
CA LEU A 134 8.97 -16.85 2.28
C LEU A 134 9.21 -15.55 3.08
N ALA A 135 10.41 -15.38 3.65
CA ALA A 135 10.77 -14.18 4.40
C ALA A 135 10.82 -12.93 3.50
N GLN A 136 11.31 -13.05 2.26
CA GLN A 136 11.29 -11.97 1.28
C GLN A 136 9.87 -11.61 0.85
N PHE A 137 9.04 -12.61 0.55
CA PHE A 137 7.64 -12.39 0.21
C PHE A 137 6.91 -11.69 1.36
N ARG A 138 7.08 -12.18 2.58
CA ARG A 138 6.52 -11.58 3.79
C ARG A 138 7.00 -10.14 4.01
N SER A 139 8.29 -9.85 3.79
CA SER A 139 8.83 -8.50 3.96
C SER A 139 8.29 -7.53 2.90
N ARG A 140 7.97 -8.02 1.70
CA ARG A 140 7.31 -7.21 0.66
C ARG A 140 5.83 -6.94 0.98
N VAL A 141 5.16 -7.89 1.63
CA VAL A 141 3.76 -7.73 2.05
C VAL A 141 3.63 -6.92 3.35
N GLY A 142 4.77 -6.65 4.05
CA GLY A 142 4.79 -5.77 5.23
C GLY A 142 4.10 -6.33 6.47
N VAL A 143 3.95 -7.66 6.61
CA VAL A 143 3.27 -8.30 7.75
C VAL A 143 4.29 -8.72 8.82
N PRO A 144 4.44 -7.99 9.95
CA PRO A 144 5.18 -8.47 11.10
C PRO A 144 4.33 -9.51 11.85
N TRP A 145 4.94 -10.64 12.22
CA TRP A 145 4.23 -11.77 12.86
C TRP A 145 3.69 -11.47 14.27
N TRP A 146 4.31 -10.57 15.02
CA TRP A 146 3.95 -10.28 16.42
C TRP A 146 3.53 -8.83 16.62
N GLY A 147 2.29 -8.60 17.05
CA GLY A 147 1.80 -7.31 17.55
C GLY A 147 1.49 -6.23 16.50
N GLY A 148 2.03 -6.35 15.28
CA GLY A 148 1.76 -5.39 14.21
C GLY A 148 0.42 -5.62 13.50
N SER A 149 -0.05 -6.86 13.44
CA SER A 149 -1.26 -7.20 12.70
C SER A 149 -2.52 -6.58 13.31
N THR A 150 -2.68 -6.64 14.63
CA THR A 150 -3.85 -6.06 15.32
C THR A 150 -3.88 -4.54 15.20
N MET A 151 -2.74 -3.87 15.37
CA MET A 151 -2.64 -2.43 15.20
C MET A 151 -2.90 -2.01 13.74
N LEU A 152 -2.35 -2.74 12.78
CA LEU A 152 -2.56 -2.48 11.35
C LEU A 152 -4.01 -2.73 10.94
N PHE A 153 -4.67 -3.77 11.47
CA PHE A 153 -6.09 -4.00 11.25
C PHE A 153 -6.95 -2.89 11.87
N ASP A 154 -6.61 -2.43 13.07
CA ASP A 154 -7.31 -1.31 13.72
C ASP A 154 -7.13 0.00 12.92
N LEU A 155 -5.92 0.29 12.45
CA LEU A 155 -5.65 1.44 11.60
C LEU A 155 -6.41 1.39 10.27
N ARG A 156 -6.44 0.21 9.62
CA ARG A 156 -7.21 -0.01 8.40
C ARG A 156 -8.71 0.20 8.65
N GLU A 157 -9.23 -0.33 9.73
CA GLU A 157 -10.66 -0.17 10.06
C GLU A 157 -10.98 1.30 10.38
N ARG A 158 -10.11 2.03 11.07
CA ARG A 158 -10.26 3.47 11.30
C ARG A 158 -10.29 4.25 10.00
N LEU A 159 -9.35 3.99 9.06
CA LEU A 159 -9.38 4.60 7.72
C LEU A 159 -10.70 4.30 7.01
N ARG A 160 -11.14 3.05 7.05
CA ARG A 160 -12.39 2.62 6.42
C ARG A 160 -13.61 3.31 7.03
N VAL A 161 -13.62 3.53 8.33
CA VAL A 161 -14.71 4.24 9.02
C VAL A 161 -14.68 5.74 8.67
N GLN A 162 -13.49 6.35 8.64
CA GLN A 162 -13.33 7.76 8.23
C GLN A 162 -13.69 8.00 6.77
N SER A 163 -13.48 7.00 5.90
CA SER A 163 -13.81 7.09 4.47
C SER A 163 -15.30 6.94 4.16
N ARG A 164 -16.17 6.83 5.15
CA ARG A 164 -17.61 6.74 4.89
C ARG A 164 -18.22 8.10 4.61
N VAL A 165 -18.99 8.19 3.51
CA VAL A 165 -19.83 9.35 3.27
C VAL A 165 -20.94 9.37 4.35
N PRO A 166 -21.18 10.51 5.03
CA PRO A 166 -22.21 10.61 6.05
C PRO A 166 -23.61 10.38 5.44
N GLU A 167 -24.58 10.04 6.27
CA GLU A 167 -25.97 9.91 5.83
C GLU A 167 -26.45 11.19 5.15
N LEU A 168 -26.96 11.04 3.95
CA LEU A 168 -27.46 12.15 3.13
C LEU A 168 -28.97 12.33 3.35
N PRO A 169 -29.49 13.56 3.15
CA PRO A 169 -30.93 13.80 3.24
C PRO A 169 -31.67 13.07 2.12
N ALA A 170 -32.99 12.90 2.31
CA ALA A 170 -33.84 12.24 1.34
C ALA A 170 -33.69 12.83 -0.08
N GLY A 171 -33.60 11.97 -1.07
CA GLY A 171 -33.37 12.32 -2.48
C GLY A 171 -31.87 12.47 -2.84
N TRP A 172 -30.94 12.30 -1.91
CA TRP A 172 -29.52 12.26 -2.17
C TRP A 172 -28.92 10.90 -1.81
N HIS A 173 -28.01 10.43 -2.63
CA HIS A 173 -27.38 9.13 -2.47
C HIS A 173 -25.90 9.20 -2.80
N ALA A 174 -25.13 8.34 -2.15
CA ALA A 174 -23.73 8.12 -2.43
C ALA A 174 -23.42 6.63 -2.48
N ASP A 175 -22.54 6.24 -3.37
CA ASP A 175 -21.94 4.91 -3.41
C ASP A 175 -20.44 5.03 -3.63
N MET A 176 -19.66 4.35 -2.81
CA MET A 176 -18.21 4.47 -2.82
C MET A 176 -17.56 3.11 -2.69
N ALA A 177 -16.49 2.91 -3.45
CA ALA A 177 -15.61 1.76 -3.32
C ALA A 177 -14.15 2.19 -3.36
N LEU A 178 -13.34 1.53 -2.55
CA LEU A 178 -11.89 1.67 -2.50
C LEU A 178 -11.26 0.28 -2.51
N ARG A 179 -10.25 0.07 -3.36
CA ARG A 179 -9.52 -1.19 -3.49
C ARG A 179 -8.03 -0.92 -3.54
N PRO A 180 -7.26 -1.41 -2.56
CA PRO A 180 -5.80 -1.31 -2.56
C PRO A 180 -5.16 -2.08 -3.72
N ALA A 181 -3.99 -1.63 -4.15
CA ALA A 181 -3.15 -2.28 -5.15
C ALA A 181 -2.76 -3.70 -4.73
N GLY A 182 -2.79 -4.65 -5.67
CA GLY A 182 -2.21 -5.98 -5.48
C GLY A 182 -2.71 -6.77 -4.27
N GLY A 183 -3.92 -6.48 -3.76
CA GLY A 183 -4.44 -7.13 -2.55
C GLY A 183 -3.73 -6.70 -1.26
N GLN A 184 -3.04 -5.58 -1.27
CA GLN A 184 -2.38 -5.00 -0.10
C GLN A 184 -3.41 -4.63 0.99
N SER A 185 -2.93 -4.54 2.23
CA SER A 185 -3.79 -4.18 3.37
C SER A 185 -4.08 -2.68 3.47
N PHE A 186 -3.28 -1.85 2.80
CA PHE A 186 -3.35 -0.39 2.84
C PHE A 186 -3.34 0.19 1.43
N SER A 187 -4.05 1.30 1.27
CA SER A 187 -4.14 2.12 0.07
C SER A 187 -3.55 3.49 0.35
N GLY A 188 -2.89 4.09 -0.64
CA GLY A 188 -2.58 5.52 -0.68
C GLY A 188 -3.83 6.35 -0.89
N ASP A 189 -4.83 5.79 -1.58
CA ASP A 189 -6.12 6.43 -1.79
C ASP A 189 -6.94 6.48 -0.52
N PHE A 190 -7.58 7.62 -0.28
CA PHE A 190 -8.57 7.76 0.77
C PHE A 190 -9.64 8.80 0.42
N VAL A 191 -10.78 8.67 1.09
CA VAL A 191 -11.88 9.63 1.02
C VAL A 191 -12.12 10.18 2.42
N VAL A 192 -12.40 11.47 2.51
CA VAL A 192 -12.93 12.08 3.73
C VAL A 192 -14.16 12.89 3.36
N ALA A 193 -15.23 12.72 4.11
CA ALA A 193 -16.47 13.43 3.85
C ALA A 193 -17.09 13.95 5.15
N SER A 194 -17.69 15.12 5.08
CA SER A 194 -18.38 15.75 6.19
C SER A 194 -19.59 16.52 5.71
N ARG A 195 -20.63 16.58 6.53
CA ARG A 195 -21.71 17.53 6.33
C ARG A 195 -21.44 18.76 7.15
N THR A 196 -21.49 19.92 6.51
CA THR A 196 -21.06 21.19 7.07
C THR A 196 -22.14 22.28 6.87
N GLY A 197 -21.83 23.48 7.30
CA GLY A 197 -22.75 24.62 7.19
C GLY A 197 -23.93 24.59 8.16
N SER A 198 -24.77 25.60 8.09
CA SER A 198 -25.99 25.69 8.89
C SER A 198 -26.95 24.53 8.53
N ALA A 199 -27.45 23.84 9.55
CA ALA A 199 -28.31 22.66 9.39
C ALA A 199 -27.66 21.49 8.59
N GLN A 200 -26.34 21.44 8.48
CA GLN A 200 -25.59 20.40 7.75
C GLN A 200 -26.07 20.20 6.29
N ARG A 201 -26.29 21.31 5.59
CA ARG A 201 -26.83 21.32 4.22
C ARG A 201 -25.76 21.26 3.13
N VAL A 202 -24.51 21.44 3.50
CA VAL A 202 -23.38 21.33 2.57
C VAL A 202 -22.69 19.98 2.80
N LEU A 203 -22.48 19.22 1.73
CA LEU A 203 -21.63 18.04 1.73
C LEU A 203 -20.27 18.44 1.19
N GLU A 204 -19.25 18.28 2.01
CA GLU A 204 -17.86 18.39 1.59
C GLU A 204 -17.25 16.98 1.48
N VAL A 205 -16.58 16.70 0.37
CA VAL A 205 -15.89 15.42 0.14
C VAL A 205 -14.52 15.70 -0.44
N VAL A 206 -13.52 15.05 0.09
CA VAL A 206 -12.17 15.04 -0.49
C VAL A 206 -11.83 13.61 -0.87
N LEU A 207 -11.51 13.39 -2.13
CA LEU A 207 -10.86 12.18 -2.64
C LEU A 207 -9.40 12.54 -2.88
N ALA A 208 -8.49 11.79 -2.29
CA ALA A 208 -7.05 12.02 -2.39
C ALA A 208 -6.31 10.72 -2.68
N ASP A 209 -5.22 10.87 -3.44
CA ASP A 209 -4.24 9.84 -3.71
C ASP A 209 -2.86 10.32 -3.25
N VAL A 210 -2.20 9.50 -2.44
CA VAL A 210 -0.90 9.80 -1.82
C VAL A 210 0.21 9.06 -2.52
N SER A 211 1.20 9.79 -2.97
CA SER A 211 2.38 9.23 -3.63
C SER A 211 3.07 8.13 -2.82
N GLY A 212 3.44 7.04 -3.50
CA GLY A 212 4.10 5.89 -2.91
C GLY A 212 3.24 4.63 -2.97
N LYS A 213 3.79 3.51 -2.48
CA LYS A 213 3.06 2.22 -2.44
C LYS A 213 3.29 1.51 -1.12
N GLY A 214 2.34 0.66 -0.76
CA GLY A 214 2.44 -0.20 0.42
C GLY A 214 2.25 0.53 1.76
N MET A 215 3.00 0.11 2.77
CA MET A 215 2.84 0.61 4.14
C MET A 215 3.18 2.09 4.31
N ASP A 216 4.14 2.61 3.53
CA ASP A 216 4.54 4.02 3.62
C ASP A 216 3.43 4.92 3.09
N ALA A 217 2.84 4.59 1.93
CA ALA A 217 1.69 5.30 1.39
C ALA A 217 0.47 5.19 2.32
N GLY A 218 0.17 3.99 2.84
CA GLY A 218 -0.93 3.79 3.78
C GLY A 218 -0.78 4.56 5.10
N SER A 219 0.43 4.66 5.64
CA SER A 219 0.68 5.46 6.85
C SER A 219 0.54 6.96 6.60
N ARG A 220 0.97 7.45 5.43
CA ARG A 220 0.76 8.83 5.00
C ARG A 220 -0.72 9.12 4.76
N ALA A 221 -1.44 8.22 4.07
CA ALA A 221 -2.88 8.32 3.84
C ALA A 221 -3.65 8.40 5.16
N LEU A 222 -3.28 7.58 6.17
CA LEU A 222 -3.87 7.65 7.50
C LEU A 222 -3.65 9.03 8.16
N LEU A 223 -2.42 9.53 8.12
CA LEU A 223 -2.08 10.82 8.71
C LEU A 223 -2.84 11.96 8.01
N LEU A 224 -2.89 11.94 6.67
CA LEU A 224 -3.59 12.94 5.88
C LEU A 224 -5.10 12.85 6.04
N SER A 225 -5.67 11.65 6.09
CA SER A 225 -7.12 11.49 6.28
C SER A 225 -7.57 12.08 7.63
N GLY A 226 -6.77 11.90 8.68
CA GLY A 226 -7.02 12.53 9.98
C GLY A 226 -6.92 14.05 9.94
N ALA A 227 -5.89 14.59 9.28
CA ALA A 227 -5.71 16.03 9.12
C ALA A 227 -6.82 16.65 8.27
N PHE A 228 -7.16 16.02 7.14
CA PHE A 228 -8.20 16.49 6.24
C PHE A 228 -9.57 16.43 6.90
N GLY A 229 -9.86 15.37 7.66
CA GLY A 229 -11.09 15.25 8.44
C GLY A 229 -11.25 16.35 9.50
N GLY A 230 -10.14 16.81 10.09
CA GLY A 230 -10.15 17.94 11.01
C GLY A 230 -10.27 19.30 10.34
N LEU A 231 -9.81 19.45 9.09
CA LEU A 231 -9.88 20.69 8.32
C LEU A 231 -11.26 20.88 7.65
N LEU A 232 -11.89 19.79 7.20
CA LEU A 232 -13.20 19.81 6.54
C LEU A 232 -14.26 20.45 7.44
N GLY A 233 -14.93 21.46 6.93
CA GLY A 233 -15.95 22.22 7.66
C GLY A 233 -15.41 23.15 8.77
N SER A 234 -14.11 23.11 9.06
CA SER A 234 -13.47 24.03 10.01
C SER A 234 -12.94 25.29 9.33
N LEU A 235 -12.76 25.25 8.01
CA LEU A 235 -12.28 26.33 7.18
C LEU A 235 -13.30 26.62 6.05
N PRO A 236 -13.29 27.84 5.49
CA PRO A 236 -13.96 28.09 4.22
C PRO A 236 -13.45 27.14 3.13
N ALA A 237 -14.33 26.67 2.25
CA ALA A 237 -14.00 25.66 1.25
C ALA A 237 -12.75 26.00 0.40
N HIS A 238 -12.60 27.25 -0.02
CA HIS A 238 -11.45 27.71 -0.81
C HIS A 238 -10.12 27.74 -0.04
N GLU A 239 -10.15 27.67 1.29
CA GLU A 239 -8.96 27.62 2.16
C GLU A 239 -8.53 26.19 2.49
N PHE A 240 -9.37 25.19 2.20
CA PHE A 240 -9.08 23.79 2.54
C PHE A 240 -7.82 23.27 1.84
N LEU A 241 -7.75 23.33 0.49
CA LEU A 241 -6.58 22.83 -0.25
C LEU A 241 -5.29 23.62 0.07
N PRO A 242 -5.29 24.97 0.22
CA PRO A 242 -4.13 25.69 0.73
C PRO A 242 -3.66 25.21 2.10
N ALA A 243 -4.58 24.99 3.05
CA ALA A 243 -4.24 24.50 4.38
C ALA A 243 -3.71 23.06 4.35
N ALA A 244 -4.31 22.19 3.53
CA ALA A 244 -3.85 20.82 3.28
C ALA A 244 -2.42 20.81 2.69
N ASN A 245 -2.16 21.68 1.70
CA ASN A 245 -0.83 21.86 1.12
C ASN A 245 0.20 22.28 2.18
N GLY A 246 -0.11 23.29 2.99
CA GLY A 246 0.74 23.75 4.08
C GLY A 246 0.97 22.65 5.13
N TYR A 247 0.00 21.76 5.36
CA TYR A 247 0.17 20.61 6.23
C TYR A 247 1.18 19.60 5.65
N LEU A 248 1.07 19.24 4.36
CA LEU A 248 1.99 18.30 3.71
C LEU A 248 3.43 18.85 3.69
N LEU A 249 3.62 20.10 3.38
CA LEU A 249 4.94 20.74 3.36
C LEU A 249 5.66 20.64 4.72
N ARG A 250 4.93 20.71 5.83
CA ARG A 250 5.49 20.56 7.19
C ARG A 250 5.90 19.14 7.53
N GLN A 251 5.41 18.12 6.82
CA GLN A 251 5.76 16.73 7.10
C GLN A 251 7.18 16.37 6.69
N SER A 252 7.85 17.21 5.87
CA SER A 252 9.24 17.00 5.41
C SER A 252 9.48 15.62 4.79
N TRP A 253 8.47 15.07 4.11
CA TRP A 253 8.61 13.77 3.43
C TRP A 253 9.56 13.88 2.25
N GLU A 254 10.52 12.94 2.18
CA GLU A 254 11.43 12.85 1.02
C GLU A 254 10.69 12.40 -0.23
N GLU A 255 10.08 13.02 -1.05
CA GLU A 255 9.24 12.60 -2.20
C GLU A 255 7.76 12.35 -1.81
N GLY A 256 7.22 13.10 -0.84
CA GLY A 256 5.83 12.98 -0.46
C GLY A 256 5.00 14.11 -1.07
N PHE A 257 4.12 13.79 -2.00
CA PHE A 257 3.08 14.66 -2.53
C PHE A 257 1.75 13.90 -2.53
N ALA A 258 0.67 14.60 -2.74
CA ALA A 258 -0.64 13.98 -2.94
C ALA A 258 -1.41 14.74 -4.02
N THR A 259 -2.25 14.01 -4.74
CA THR A 259 -3.31 14.62 -5.53
C THR A 259 -4.60 14.66 -4.70
N ALA A 260 -5.46 15.63 -4.94
CA ALA A 260 -6.77 15.69 -4.28
C ALA A 260 -7.80 16.44 -5.12
N VAL A 261 -9.03 15.97 -5.06
CA VAL A 261 -10.21 16.72 -5.50
C VAL A 261 -11.11 16.99 -4.31
N HIS A 262 -11.47 18.25 -4.12
CA HIS A 262 -12.39 18.70 -3.07
C HIS A 262 -13.71 19.12 -3.68
N LEU A 263 -14.76 18.36 -3.39
CA LEU A 263 -16.15 18.64 -3.75
C LEU A 263 -16.84 19.38 -2.61
N VAL A 264 -17.47 20.49 -2.94
CA VAL A 264 -18.37 21.22 -2.06
C VAL A 264 -19.76 21.23 -2.74
N LEU A 265 -20.74 20.57 -2.15
CA LEU A 265 -22.06 20.37 -2.71
C LEU A 265 -23.14 20.92 -1.77
N ASP A 266 -23.91 21.85 -2.24
CA ASP A 266 -25.14 22.33 -1.58
C ASP A 266 -26.28 21.33 -1.84
N LEU A 267 -26.73 20.68 -0.76
CA LEU A 267 -27.76 19.62 -0.84
C LEU A 267 -29.18 20.16 -1.07
N ASP A 268 -29.44 21.46 -0.88
CA ASP A 268 -30.73 22.06 -1.16
C ASP A 268 -30.85 22.39 -2.67
N THR A 269 -29.84 23.09 -3.19
CA THR A 269 -29.86 23.58 -4.57
C THR A 269 -29.31 22.56 -5.56
N GLY A 270 -28.40 21.72 -5.14
CA GLY A 270 -27.60 20.83 -6.00
C GLY A 270 -26.42 21.53 -6.67
N GLU A 271 -26.17 22.79 -6.37
CA GLU A 271 -24.98 23.48 -6.85
C GLU A 271 -23.73 22.92 -6.19
N TYR A 272 -22.66 22.77 -6.96
CA TYR A 272 -21.41 22.26 -6.46
C TYR A 272 -20.22 23.03 -7.02
N GLU A 273 -19.12 22.96 -6.29
CA GLU A 273 -17.80 23.41 -6.70
C GLU A 273 -16.80 22.25 -6.54
N LEU A 274 -15.99 21.99 -7.58
CA LEU A 274 -14.88 21.04 -7.55
C LEU A 274 -13.59 21.82 -7.63
N LEU A 275 -12.76 21.72 -6.58
CA LEU A 275 -11.42 22.29 -6.54
C LEU A 275 -10.42 21.13 -6.70
N SER A 276 -9.40 21.28 -7.56
CA SER A 276 -8.43 20.24 -7.85
C SER A 276 -7.02 20.64 -7.42
N ALA A 277 -6.32 19.69 -6.85
CA ALA A 277 -4.89 19.73 -6.59
C ALA A 277 -4.20 18.61 -7.39
N GLY A 278 -4.07 18.79 -8.71
CA GLY A 278 -3.44 17.82 -9.61
C GLY A 278 -4.16 16.48 -9.73
N HIS A 279 -5.44 16.43 -9.34
CA HIS A 279 -6.27 15.22 -9.38
C HIS A 279 -7.09 15.15 -10.66
N LEU A 280 -7.55 13.95 -11.04
CA LEU A 280 -8.44 13.74 -12.17
C LEU A 280 -9.70 14.62 -12.08
N PRO A 281 -10.22 15.09 -13.22
CA PRO A 281 -11.44 15.87 -13.26
C PRO A 281 -12.65 15.02 -12.85
N GLY A 282 -13.65 15.66 -12.26
CA GLY A 282 -14.93 15.03 -12.02
C GLY A 282 -15.68 14.76 -13.34
N MET A 283 -16.48 13.71 -13.37
CA MET A 283 -17.30 13.34 -14.52
C MET A 283 -18.78 13.40 -14.13
N GLN A 284 -19.58 14.22 -14.80
CA GLN A 284 -21.01 14.35 -14.55
C GLN A 284 -21.82 13.72 -15.67
N ARG A 285 -22.70 12.80 -15.32
CA ARG A 285 -23.73 12.29 -16.24
C ARG A 285 -24.97 13.15 -16.15
N LEU A 286 -25.31 13.77 -17.27
CA LEU A 286 -26.52 14.57 -17.40
C LEU A 286 -27.68 13.67 -17.75
N SER A 287 -28.68 13.57 -16.87
CA SER A 287 -29.88 12.72 -17.08
C SER A 287 -30.67 13.13 -18.29
N GLY A 288 -30.83 14.44 -18.51
CA GLY A 288 -31.57 14.99 -19.65
C GLY A 288 -30.90 14.77 -21.01
N ALA A 289 -29.57 14.73 -21.06
CA ALA A 289 -28.81 14.53 -22.30
C ALA A 289 -28.38 13.07 -22.49
N GLY A 290 -28.42 12.25 -21.45
CA GLY A 290 -27.97 10.87 -21.45
C GLY A 290 -26.46 10.68 -21.73
N ARG A 291 -25.66 11.69 -21.47
CA ARG A 291 -24.21 11.69 -21.72
C ARG A 291 -23.40 12.10 -20.52
N TRP A 292 -22.14 11.67 -20.49
CA TRP A 292 -21.15 12.13 -19.55
C TRP A 292 -20.47 13.41 -20.03
N GLU A 293 -20.15 14.29 -19.10
CA GLU A 293 -19.35 15.50 -19.30
C GLU A 293 -18.21 15.49 -18.30
N VAL A 294 -16.99 15.70 -18.80
CA VAL A 294 -15.82 15.91 -17.96
C VAL A 294 -15.86 17.35 -17.43
N LYS A 295 -15.74 17.50 -16.13
CA LYS A 295 -15.68 18.80 -15.46
C LYS A 295 -14.21 19.19 -15.28
N GLU A 296 -13.62 19.68 -16.39
CA GLU A 296 -12.23 20.12 -16.39
C GLU A 296 -12.04 21.22 -15.37
N THR A 297 -11.19 20.95 -14.38
CA THR A 297 -10.66 21.97 -13.49
C THR A 297 -9.37 22.49 -14.11
N THR A 298 -9.07 23.78 -13.91
CA THR A 298 -7.73 24.28 -14.22
C THR A 298 -6.72 23.42 -13.44
N GLU A 299 -5.70 22.90 -14.12
CA GLU A 299 -4.69 22.04 -13.50
C GLU A 299 -4.06 22.80 -12.32
N GLY A 300 -4.48 22.44 -11.11
CA GLY A 300 -3.86 22.91 -9.88
C GLY A 300 -2.55 22.16 -9.61
N PRO A 301 -1.61 22.74 -8.85
CA PRO A 301 -0.42 22.02 -8.43
C PRO A 301 -0.79 20.88 -7.50
N LEU A 302 0.07 19.84 -7.46
CA LEU A 302 -0.01 18.78 -6.46
C LEU A 302 0.17 19.35 -5.05
N LEU A 303 -0.45 18.73 -4.05
CA LEU A 303 -0.24 19.07 -2.64
C LEU A 303 1.18 18.67 -2.19
N GLY A 304 1.84 19.52 -1.42
CA GLY A 304 3.15 19.25 -0.85
C GLY A 304 4.34 19.61 -1.73
N ILE A 305 4.15 20.32 -2.86
CA ILE A 305 5.23 20.66 -3.80
C ILE A 305 5.85 22.01 -3.48
N TYR A 306 5.05 23.08 -3.31
CA TYR A 306 5.55 24.42 -2.97
C TYR A 306 4.54 25.21 -2.15
N ASP A 307 5.03 26.19 -1.41
CA ASP A 307 4.21 27.05 -0.57
C ASP A 307 3.46 28.09 -1.40
N GLY A 308 2.31 28.56 -0.89
CA GLY A 308 1.47 29.57 -1.55
C GLY A 308 0.76 29.06 -2.82
N ALA A 309 0.63 27.76 -3.00
CA ALA A 309 -0.13 27.15 -4.10
C ALA A 309 -1.59 27.61 -4.10
N LYS A 310 -2.11 27.95 -5.29
CA LYS A 310 -3.51 28.31 -5.51
C LYS A 310 -4.22 27.17 -6.23
N PHE A 311 -5.46 26.96 -5.84
CA PHE A 311 -6.30 25.89 -6.39
C PHE A 311 -7.57 26.51 -6.93
N GLU A 312 -7.80 26.36 -8.22
CA GLU A 312 -9.00 26.86 -8.88
C GLU A 312 -10.08 25.78 -8.92
N GLY A 313 -11.35 26.22 -8.94
CA GLY A 313 -12.49 25.32 -8.94
C GLY A 313 -13.37 25.50 -10.18
N VAL A 314 -14.06 24.42 -10.58
CA VAL A 314 -15.12 24.45 -11.56
C VAL A 314 -16.48 24.31 -10.84
N ARG A 315 -17.44 25.10 -11.24
CA ARG A 315 -18.81 25.07 -10.69
C ARG A 315 -19.73 24.28 -11.59
N GLY A 316 -20.68 23.61 -10.98
CA GLY A 316 -21.72 22.88 -11.67
C GLY A 316 -22.97 22.73 -10.83
N ARG A 317 -23.95 22.00 -11.37
CA ARG A 317 -25.19 21.69 -10.67
C ARG A 317 -25.60 20.25 -10.95
N LEU A 318 -25.94 19.53 -9.90
CA LEU A 318 -26.56 18.20 -9.99
C LEU A 318 -28.07 18.35 -9.96
N ASN A 319 -28.70 18.18 -11.12
CA ASN A 319 -30.15 18.12 -11.23
C ASN A 319 -30.63 16.71 -10.83
N ARG A 320 -31.96 16.57 -10.71
CA ARG A 320 -32.55 15.26 -10.45
C ARG A 320 -32.23 14.27 -11.57
N GLY A 321 -31.78 13.10 -11.20
CA GLY A 321 -31.33 12.04 -12.11
C GLY A 321 -29.86 12.14 -12.55
N ASP A 322 -29.19 13.29 -12.35
CA ASP A 322 -27.78 13.44 -12.65
C ASP A 322 -26.91 12.61 -11.68
N VAL A 323 -25.73 12.23 -12.14
CA VAL A 323 -24.74 11.50 -11.36
C VAL A 323 -23.39 12.18 -11.50
N LEU A 324 -22.72 12.44 -10.40
CA LEU A 324 -21.33 12.90 -10.36
C LEU A 324 -20.44 11.72 -9.96
N MET A 325 -19.39 11.48 -10.73
CA MET A 325 -18.36 10.48 -10.47
C MET A 325 -17.01 11.16 -10.23
N LEU A 326 -16.35 10.79 -9.13
CA LEU A 326 -14.95 11.10 -8.83
C LEU A 326 -14.19 9.79 -8.73
N CYS A 327 -12.94 9.74 -9.22
CA CYS A 327 -12.11 8.55 -9.14
C CYS A 327 -10.62 8.91 -9.11
N THR A 328 -9.80 7.99 -8.61
CA THR A 328 -8.34 8.05 -8.65
C THR A 328 -7.80 7.50 -9.97
N ASP A 329 -6.54 7.78 -10.26
CA ASP A 329 -5.86 7.45 -11.52
C ASP A 329 -5.79 5.94 -11.78
N GLY A 330 -5.71 5.10 -10.72
CA GLY A 330 -5.79 3.65 -10.86
C GLY A 330 -7.07 3.12 -11.51
N MET A 331 -8.08 3.98 -11.74
CA MET A 331 -9.27 3.61 -12.54
C MET A 331 -9.10 3.82 -14.04
N VAL A 332 -8.17 4.68 -14.44
CA VAL A 332 -8.01 5.13 -15.83
C VAL A 332 -6.62 4.87 -16.39
N GLU A 333 -5.59 4.88 -15.55
CA GLU A 333 -4.22 4.60 -15.97
C GLU A 333 -4.01 3.12 -16.32
N ALA A 334 -3.50 2.89 -17.50
CA ALA A 334 -3.04 1.57 -17.93
C ALA A 334 -1.73 1.72 -18.73
N PRO A 335 -0.77 0.78 -18.58
CA PRO A 335 0.49 0.85 -19.30
C PRO A 335 0.30 1.01 -20.81
N GLY A 336 0.84 2.09 -21.38
CA GLY A 336 0.82 2.34 -22.83
C GLY A 336 -0.49 2.91 -23.39
N ARG A 337 -1.41 3.36 -22.53
CA ARG A 337 -2.65 4.05 -22.92
C ARG A 337 -2.66 5.50 -22.47
N ASP A 338 -3.36 6.33 -23.23
CA ASP A 338 -3.60 7.72 -22.86
C ASP A 338 -4.67 7.79 -21.76
N LEU A 339 -4.54 8.78 -20.89
CA LEU A 339 -5.48 9.05 -19.80
C LEU A 339 -6.89 9.32 -20.29
N SER A 340 -7.03 10.01 -21.43
CA SER A 340 -8.32 10.29 -22.09
C SER A 340 -9.03 9.01 -22.51
N GLU A 341 -8.34 8.03 -23.09
CA GLU A 341 -8.89 6.72 -23.43
C GLU A 341 -9.38 5.95 -22.20
N GLY A 342 -8.62 6.07 -21.10
CA GLY A 342 -8.99 5.50 -19.81
C GLY A 342 -10.30 6.10 -19.26
N MET A 343 -10.44 7.42 -19.32
CA MET A 343 -11.64 8.12 -18.90
C MET A 343 -12.85 7.77 -19.78
N ASP A 344 -12.68 7.71 -21.11
CA ASP A 344 -13.74 7.33 -22.03
C ASP A 344 -14.24 5.91 -21.76
N ARG A 345 -13.31 4.99 -21.52
CA ARG A 345 -13.65 3.60 -21.14
C ARG A 345 -14.40 3.56 -19.82
N LEU A 346 -13.96 4.30 -18.80
CA LEU A 346 -14.63 4.37 -17.50
C LEU A 346 -16.03 4.93 -17.62
N MET A 347 -16.21 6.02 -18.36
CA MET A 347 -17.53 6.61 -18.61
C MET A 347 -18.44 5.65 -19.39
N GLY A 348 -17.92 4.93 -20.39
CA GLY A 348 -18.66 3.92 -21.15
C GLY A 348 -19.16 2.77 -20.28
N GLU A 349 -18.37 2.27 -19.35
CA GLU A 349 -18.80 1.22 -18.41
C GLU A 349 -19.74 1.79 -17.34
N ALA A 350 -19.47 3.00 -16.85
CA ALA A 350 -20.38 3.68 -15.93
C ALA A 350 -21.77 3.90 -16.57
N ASP A 351 -21.84 4.18 -17.87
CA ASP A 351 -23.11 4.34 -18.60
C ASP A 351 -23.92 3.05 -18.68
N ARG A 352 -23.27 1.89 -18.61
CA ARG A 352 -23.94 0.57 -18.54
C ARG A 352 -24.45 0.24 -17.13
N LEU A 353 -23.74 0.67 -16.10
CA LEU A 353 -24.01 0.28 -14.72
C LEU A 353 -24.94 1.26 -13.97
N VAL A 354 -24.93 2.53 -14.36
CA VAL A 354 -25.61 3.61 -13.65
C VAL A 354 -27.00 3.96 -14.22
N PRO A 355 -27.26 3.98 -15.55
CA PRO A 355 -28.55 4.36 -16.10
C PRO A 355 -29.60 3.26 -16.01
N GLY A 356 -30.85 3.68 -15.85
CA GLY A 356 -32.03 2.81 -15.91
C GLY A 356 -32.36 2.04 -14.64
N ALA A 357 -31.47 2.05 -13.69
CA ALA A 357 -31.66 1.44 -12.42
C ALA A 357 -32.27 2.45 -11.45
N GLY A 358 -33.35 2.12 -10.80
CA GLY A 358 -33.89 2.92 -9.69
C GLY A 358 -32.82 3.08 -8.58
N PRO A 359 -32.99 4.00 -7.63
CA PRO A 359 -31.98 4.32 -6.61
C PRO A 359 -31.34 3.10 -5.94
N ALA A 360 -32.14 2.06 -5.67
CA ALA A 360 -31.68 0.83 -5.02
C ALA A 360 -30.67 0.01 -5.85
N SER A 361 -30.68 0.08 -7.16
CA SER A 361 -29.80 -0.72 -8.02
C SER A 361 -28.46 -0.03 -8.35
N ARG A 362 -28.34 1.26 -8.04
CA ARG A 362 -27.07 2.00 -8.12
C ARG A 362 -26.14 1.67 -6.96
N HIS A 363 -26.64 1.16 -5.84
CA HIS A 363 -25.78 0.71 -4.75
C HIS A 363 -24.88 -0.46 -5.18
N GLY A 364 -23.60 -0.35 -4.83
CA GLY A 364 -22.55 -1.27 -5.26
C GLY A 364 -22.06 -1.05 -6.70
N ALA A 365 -22.51 0.01 -7.40
CA ALA A 365 -22.05 0.34 -8.73
C ALA A 365 -20.56 0.74 -8.73
N ALA A 366 -20.10 1.48 -7.72
CA ALA A 366 -18.70 1.84 -7.56
C ALA A 366 -17.79 0.60 -7.47
N ALA A 367 -18.17 -0.40 -6.67
CA ALA A 367 -17.44 -1.65 -6.58
C ALA A 367 -17.41 -2.43 -7.90
N ARG A 368 -18.57 -2.52 -8.59
CA ARG A 368 -18.67 -3.17 -9.91
C ARG A 368 -17.82 -2.45 -10.96
N LEU A 369 -17.78 -1.11 -10.95
CA LEU A 369 -16.93 -0.33 -11.85
C LEU A 369 -15.45 -0.71 -11.67
N ILE A 370 -14.94 -0.77 -10.44
CA ILE A 370 -13.57 -1.18 -10.17
C ILE A 370 -13.31 -2.59 -10.71
N GLU A 371 -14.23 -3.53 -10.47
CA GLU A 371 -14.08 -4.92 -10.92
C GLU A 371 -14.13 -5.06 -12.45
N THR A 372 -14.85 -4.20 -13.14
CA THR A 372 -15.00 -4.27 -14.60
C THR A 372 -13.90 -3.53 -15.35
N VAL A 373 -13.55 -2.33 -14.89
CA VAL A 373 -12.63 -1.43 -15.61
C VAL A 373 -11.18 -1.67 -15.21
N ALA A 374 -10.92 -1.93 -13.93
CA ALA A 374 -9.58 -1.87 -13.35
C ALA A 374 -9.17 -3.18 -12.65
N LYS A 375 -9.73 -4.34 -13.05
CA LYS A 375 -9.47 -5.64 -12.42
C LYS A 375 -7.99 -6.01 -12.39
N ASP A 376 -7.27 -5.76 -13.49
CA ASP A 376 -5.88 -6.19 -13.68
C ASP A 376 -4.87 -5.04 -13.41
N ILE A 377 -5.35 -3.90 -12.93
CA ILE A 377 -4.49 -2.74 -12.62
C ILE A 377 -3.88 -2.92 -11.23
N ASN A 378 -2.54 -2.84 -11.17
CA ASN A 378 -1.80 -2.96 -9.92
C ASN A 378 -1.54 -1.58 -9.31
N ASP A 379 -2.62 -0.82 -9.11
CA ASP A 379 -2.61 0.45 -8.40
C ASP A 379 -3.80 0.56 -7.43
N ASP A 380 -3.75 1.54 -6.53
CA ASP A 380 -4.85 1.87 -5.67
C ASP A 380 -6.01 2.44 -6.50
N ARG A 381 -7.24 2.13 -6.13
CA ARG A 381 -8.42 2.47 -6.93
C ARG A 381 -9.55 2.91 -6.02
N ALA A 382 -10.03 4.11 -6.24
CA ALA A 382 -11.19 4.64 -5.56
C ALA A 382 -12.20 5.21 -6.56
N VAL A 383 -13.48 4.98 -6.30
CA VAL A 383 -14.59 5.55 -7.04
C VAL A 383 -15.64 6.03 -6.06
N LEU A 384 -16.09 7.25 -6.23
CA LEU A 384 -17.24 7.83 -5.55
C LEU A 384 -18.29 8.23 -6.59
N LEU A 385 -19.53 7.77 -6.39
CA LEU A 385 -20.70 8.16 -7.14
C LEU A 385 -21.65 8.94 -6.23
N LEU A 386 -22.09 10.11 -6.67
CA LEU A 386 -23.09 10.93 -6.00
C LEU A 386 -24.24 11.21 -6.97
N TRP A 387 -25.47 11.05 -6.52
CA TRP A 387 -26.63 11.36 -7.36
C TRP A 387 -27.81 11.92 -6.57
N ARG A 388 -28.70 12.59 -7.30
CA ARG A 388 -29.93 13.17 -6.79
C ARG A 388 -31.13 12.53 -7.49
N ASP A 389 -32.16 12.11 -6.72
CA ASP A 389 -33.42 11.59 -7.23
C ASP A 389 -34.44 12.69 -7.54
#